data_1c7b79349cb96734239967d8a688a1d8
#
_entry.id   1c7b79349cb96734239967d8a688a1d8
#
_cell.length_a   1.000
_cell.length_b   1.000
_cell.length_c   1.000
_cell.angle_alpha   90.00
_cell.angle_beta   90.00
_cell.angle_gamma   90.00
#
_symmetry.space_group_name_H-M   'P 1'
#
loop_
_entity.id
_entity.type
_entity.pdbx_description
1 polymer ?
#
loop_
_entity_poly.entity_id
_entity_poly.type
_entity_poly.pdbx_seq_one_letter_code
_entity_poly.pdbx_strand_id
1 'polypeptide(L)'
;MSLALIAGQGDVPRMIAEHHKDAGNAPFIIVLKGFESDWVRGFDHEVCGIAEIGKVLSTLRAKGCETVSFIGNVKRPDFSSLKPDLKGVSLLPKIISAARRGDDALLNSIIAIFESEGFKVIGAHELLDGLTQPAGVLNSVAVSDFEKADIQEAYRIAGAIGDLDIGQGAVVCGGLVLAVEAQEGTDEMLRRIARLPVEIRGTEDERKGALLKRPKPMQDKRVDMPTIGPSTVSKAAEAGLKVIAAVEHSALWVEVEKLKSLADAVGISLVSLRDNGDMP
;
A
#
# COMPACT_ATOMS: atom_id res chain seq x y z
N MET A 1 -4.00 25.35 3.21
CA MET A 1 -2.75 24.74 2.68
C MET A 1 -3.09 24.13 1.34
N SER A 2 -2.34 24.48 0.28
CA SER A 2 -2.62 23.88 -1.01
C SER A 2 -1.91 22.53 -1.11
N LEU A 3 -2.71 21.49 -1.30
CA LEU A 3 -2.30 20.09 -1.40
C LEU A 3 -1.99 19.72 -2.84
N ALA A 4 -0.92 18.97 -3.06
CA ALA A 4 -0.69 18.25 -4.30
C ALA A 4 -0.60 16.74 -4.06
N LEU A 5 -1.16 15.96 -4.97
CA LEU A 5 -1.01 14.51 -5.01
C LEU A 5 -0.11 14.13 -6.17
N ILE A 6 0.95 13.37 -5.89
CA ILE A 6 1.75 12.69 -6.93
C ILE A 6 1.15 11.28 -7.06
N ALA A 7 0.38 11.10 -8.13
CA ALA A 7 -0.53 9.97 -8.27
C ALA A 7 0.07 8.83 -9.10
N GLY A 8 0.16 7.64 -8.51
CA GLY A 8 0.36 6.36 -9.15
C GLY A 8 -0.97 5.64 -9.46
N GLN A 9 -0.92 4.32 -9.62
CA GLN A 9 -2.07 3.45 -9.88
C GLN A 9 -2.87 3.13 -8.61
N GLY A 10 -4.14 2.74 -8.78
CA GLY A 10 -5.05 2.31 -7.73
C GLY A 10 -6.13 3.32 -7.42
N ASP A 11 -7.02 2.98 -6.50
CA ASP A 11 -8.20 3.78 -6.16
C ASP A 11 -7.92 4.87 -5.12
N VAL A 12 -6.91 4.68 -4.28
CA VAL A 12 -6.60 5.60 -3.16
C VAL A 12 -6.34 7.04 -3.62
N PRO A 13 -5.54 7.30 -4.70
CA PRO A 13 -5.37 8.66 -5.20
C PRO A 13 -6.68 9.34 -5.57
N ARG A 14 -7.59 8.62 -6.26
CA ARG A 14 -8.89 9.11 -6.65
C ARG A 14 -9.77 9.41 -5.44
N MET A 15 -9.86 8.47 -4.50
CA MET A 15 -10.67 8.63 -3.28
C MET A 15 -10.28 9.88 -2.49
N ILE A 16 -8.98 10.09 -2.29
CA ILE A 16 -8.48 11.27 -1.59
C ILE A 16 -8.77 12.55 -2.38
N ALA A 17 -8.55 12.54 -3.70
CA ALA A 17 -8.80 13.69 -4.55
C ALA A 17 -10.28 14.09 -4.54
N GLU A 18 -11.20 13.11 -4.68
CA GLU A 18 -12.65 13.33 -4.62
C GLU A 18 -13.09 13.84 -3.24
N HIS A 19 -12.62 13.23 -2.15
CA HIS A 19 -12.92 13.66 -0.79
C HIS A 19 -12.55 15.15 -0.56
N HIS A 20 -11.33 15.55 -0.93
CA HIS A 20 -10.90 16.93 -0.79
C HIS A 20 -11.66 17.89 -1.72
N LYS A 21 -12.02 17.46 -2.93
CA LYS A 21 -12.84 18.25 -3.86
C LYS A 21 -14.23 18.49 -3.29
N ASP A 22 -14.88 17.47 -2.73
CA ASP A 22 -16.20 17.58 -2.11
C ASP A 22 -16.20 18.48 -0.87
N ALA A 23 -15.06 18.53 -0.16
CA ALA A 23 -14.81 19.47 0.92
C ALA A 23 -14.47 20.91 0.46
N GLY A 24 -14.45 21.19 -0.86
CA GLY A 24 -14.13 22.50 -1.42
C GLY A 24 -12.64 22.82 -1.51
N ASN A 25 -11.77 21.85 -1.29
CA ASN A 25 -10.30 22.00 -1.26
C ASN A 25 -9.63 21.04 -2.25
N ALA A 26 -10.06 21.04 -3.52
CA ALA A 26 -9.55 20.14 -4.54
C ALA A 26 -8.00 20.21 -4.64
N PRO A 27 -7.29 19.08 -4.59
CA PRO A 27 -5.84 19.06 -4.71
C PRO A 27 -5.40 19.29 -6.16
N PHE A 28 -4.17 19.77 -6.34
CA PHE A 28 -3.48 19.72 -7.62
C PHE A 28 -2.90 18.31 -7.84
N ILE A 29 -3.02 17.76 -9.04
CA ILE A 29 -2.57 16.40 -9.31
C ILE A 29 -1.35 16.39 -10.23
N ILE A 30 -0.25 15.83 -9.79
CA ILE A 30 0.85 15.40 -10.65
C ILE A 30 0.59 13.95 -11.06
N VAL A 31 0.36 13.73 -12.34
CA VAL A 31 0.19 12.39 -12.92
C VAL A 31 1.53 11.92 -13.47
N LEU A 32 2.02 10.79 -13.01
CA LEU A 32 3.23 10.23 -13.59
C LEU A 32 2.91 9.61 -14.96
N LYS A 33 3.77 9.92 -15.95
CA LYS A 33 3.61 9.41 -17.30
C LYS A 33 3.61 7.88 -17.33
N GLY A 34 2.58 7.30 -17.94
CA GLY A 34 2.32 5.85 -17.96
C GLY A 34 1.40 5.37 -16.83
N PHE A 35 0.94 6.30 -15.98
CA PHE A 35 -0.01 6.05 -14.89
C PHE A 35 -1.28 6.92 -15.00
N GLU A 36 -1.56 7.43 -16.19
CA GLU A 36 -2.71 8.27 -16.48
C GLU A 36 -4.01 7.49 -16.23
N SER A 37 -5.01 8.17 -15.67
CA SER A 37 -6.36 7.65 -15.43
C SER A 37 -7.41 8.69 -15.77
N ASP A 38 -8.59 8.27 -16.20
CA ASP A 38 -9.65 9.18 -16.65
C ASP A 38 -10.17 10.11 -15.55
N TRP A 39 -10.14 9.67 -14.29
CA TRP A 39 -10.62 10.47 -13.17
C TRP A 39 -9.85 11.79 -12.97
N VAL A 40 -8.57 11.86 -13.37
CA VAL A 40 -7.74 13.07 -13.23
C VAL A 40 -8.26 14.24 -14.07
N ARG A 41 -9.03 13.99 -15.15
CA ARG A 41 -9.64 15.05 -15.97
C ARG A 41 -10.59 15.96 -15.19
N GLY A 42 -11.08 15.49 -14.03
CA GLY A 42 -11.93 16.27 -13.13
C GLY A 42 -11.18 17.24 -12.21
N PHE A 43 -9.85 17.32 -12.33
CA PHE A 43 -8.95 18.09 -11.47
C PHE A 43 -7.96 18.92 -12.28
N ASP A 44 -7.43 19.99 -11.68
CA ASP A 44 -6.26 20.66 -12.21
C ASP A 44 -5.05 19.73 -12.08
N HIS A 45 -4.40 19.41 -13.18
CA HIS A 45 -3.35 18.42 -13.22
C HIS A 45 -2.26 18.70 -14.25
N GLU A 46 -1.09 18.08 -14.04
CA GLU A 46 0.02 18.08 -14.98
C GLU A 46 0.59 16.67 -15.12
N VAL A 47 0.90 16.26 -16.37
CA VAL A 47 1.58 14.98 -16.63
C VAL A 47 3.07 15.20 -16.66
N CYS A 48 3.80 14.47 -15.81
CA CYS A 48 5.25 14.56 -15.68
C CYS A 48 5.91 13.18 -15.81
N GLY A 49 7.07 13.13 -16.43
CA GLY A 49 7.91 11.93 -16.41
C GLY A 49 8.45 11.68 -15.00
N ILE A 50 8.62 10.42 -14.63
CA ILE A 50 9.10 10.01 -13.29
C ILE A 50 10.48 10.62 -12.92
N ALA A 51 11.30 10.95 -13.92
CA ALA A 51 12.61 11.57 -13.75
C ALA A 51 12.64 13.09 -14.00
N GLU A 52 11.49 13.70 -14.34
CA GLU A 52 11.37 15.16 -14.56
C GLU A 52 11.16 15.90 -13.22
N ILE A 53 12.07 15.69 -12.27
CA ILE A 53 11.95 16.18 -10.89
C ILE A 53 11.91 17.72 -10.86
N GLY A 54 12.70 18.39 -11.68
CA GLY A 54 12.71 19.85 -11.77
C GLY A 54 11.39 20.40 -12.29
N LYS A 55 10.79 19.75 -13.29
CA LYS A 55 9.45 20.09 -13.80
C LYS A 55 8.41 19.94 -12.71
N VAL A 56 8.39 18.82 -11.99
CA VAL A 56 7.46 18.58 -10.88
C VAL A 56 7.58 19.68 -9.83
N LEU A 57 8.80 19.95 -9.32
CA LEU A 57 9.04 20.95 -8.29
C LEU A 57 8.65 22.37 -8.74
N SER A 58 8.97 22.76 -9.98
CA SER A 58 8.60 24.08 -10.52
C SER A 58 7.10 24.22 -10.71
N THR A 59 6.42 23.19 -11.18
CA THR A 59 4.96 23.16 -11.33
C THR A 59 4.27 23.30 -9.98
N LEU A 60 4.70 22.53 -8.96
CA LEU A 60 4.14 22.62 -7.60
C LEU A 60 4.28 24.03 -7.02
N ARG A 61 5.45 24.67 -7.20
CA ARG A 61 5.66 26.07 -6.75
C ARG A 61 4.78 27.05 -7.49
N ALA A 62 4.64 26.91 -8.82
CA ALA A 62 3.78 27.77 -9.64
C ALA A 62 2.30 27.65 -9.25
N LYS A 63 1.88 26.50 -8.79
CA LYS A 63 0.52 26.24 -8.25
C LYS A 63 0.37 26.62 -6.78
N GLY A 64 1.42 27.11 -6.13
CA GLY A 64 1.41 27.48 -4.72
C GLY A 64 1.22 26.31 -3.77
N CYS A 65 1.57 25.09 -4.18
CA CYS A 65 1.48 23.92 -3.32
C CYS A 65 2.57 23.94 -2.25
N GLU A 66 2.19 23.68 -1.00
CA GLU A 66 3.09 23.60 0.15
C GLU A 66 3.20 22.16 0.69
N THR A 67 2.14 21.39 0.49
CA THR A 67 2.02 20.00 0.97
C THR A 67 1.92 19.05 -0.20
N VAL A 68 2.65 17.94 -0.12
CA VAL A 68 2.70 16.90 -1.17
C VAL A 68 2.44 15.53 -0.54
N SER A 69 1.68 14.71 -1.23
CA SER A 69 1.52 13.31 -0.86
C SER A 69 1.78 12.40 -2.07
N PHE A 70 2.56 11.33 -1.85
CA PHE A 70 2.84 10.30 -2.84
C PHE A 70 1.85 9.16 -2.63
N ILE A 71 0.96 8.91 -3.58
CA ILE A 71 -0.15 7.98 -3.39
C ILE A 71 -0.33 7.10 -4.61
N GLY A 72 -0.56 5.81 -4.36
CA GLY A 72 -0.77 4.82 -5.39
C GLY A 72 0.49 4.07 -5.78
N ASN A 73 0.29 2.94 -6.43
CA ASN A 73 1.38 2.06 -6.81
C ASN A 73 2.13 2.61 -8.04
N VAL A 74 3.45 2.68 -7.93
CA VAL A 74 4.35 3.06 -9.04
C VAL A 74 5.32 1.92 -9.24
N LYS A 75 5.23 1.26 -10.40
CA LYS A 75 6.18 0.20 -10.76
C LYS A 75 7.59 0.77 -10.81
N ARG A 76 8.54 0.02 -10.24
CA ARG A 76 9.96 0.38 -10.29
C ARG A 76 10.37 0.62 -11.74
N PRO A 77 10.90 1.82 -12.07
CA PRO A 77 11.26 2.13 -13.46
C PRO A 77 12.56 1.43 -13.86
N ASP A 78 12.69 1.19 -15.14
CA ASP A 78 14.00 0.92 -15.72
C ASP A 78 14.81 2.23 -15.78
N PHE A 79 15.79 2.36 -14.90
CA PHE A 79 16.62 3.55 -14.77
C PHE A 79 17.39 3.89 -16.05
N SER A 80 17.66 2.90 -16.91
CA SER A 80 18.38 3.12 -18.18
C SER A 80 17.53 3.82 -19.24
N SER A 81 16.21 3.70 -19.12
CA SER A 81 15.23 4.28 -20.06
C SER A 81 14.71 5.67 -19.64
N LEU A 82 15.08 6.14 -18.43
CA LEU A 82 14.61 7.41 -17.91
C LEU A 82 15.11 8.60 -18.72
N LYS A 83 14.23 9.58 -18.88
CA LYS A 83 14.53 10.88 -19.52
C LYS A 83 14.48 11.99 -18.47
N PRO A 84 15.57 12.20 -17.70
CA PRO A 84 15.59 13.22 -16.67
C PRO A 84 15.69 14.64 -17.27
N ASP A 85 15.09 15.62 -16.58
CA ASP A 85 15.41 17.03 -16.78
C ASP A 85 16.74 17.39 -16.11
N LEU A 86 17.16 18.67 -16.18
CA LEU A 86 18.45 19.11 -15.61
C LEU A 86 18.58 18.82 -14.10
N LYS A 87 17.50 19.02 -13.34
CA LYS A 87 17.47 18.72 -11.91
C LYS A 87 17.50 17.21 -11.68
N GLY A 88 16.73 16.46 -12.47
CA GLY A 88 16.74 14.99 -12.47
C GLY A 88 18.12 14.43 -12.74
N VAL A 89 18.87 14.94 -13.74
CA VAL A 89 20.26 14.53 -14.01
C VAL A 89 21.14 14.70 -12.76
N SER A 90 21.03 15.82 -12.06
CA SER A 90 21.84 16.09 -10.86
C SER A 90 21.50 15.18 -9.68
N LEU A 91 20.23 14.71 -9.57
CA LEU A 91 19.73 13.88 -8.48
C LEU A 91 19.81 12.37 -8.77
N LEU A 92 19.87 12.01 -10.06
CA LEU A 92 19.83 10.61 -10.51
C LEU A 92 20.90 9.70 -9.86
N PRO A 93 22.17 10.13 -9.67
CA PRO A 93 23.17 9.31 -8.99
C PRO A 93 22.77 8.96 -7.55
N LYS A 94 22.20 9.92 -6.81
CA LYS A 94 21.71 9.71 -5.44
C LYS A 94 20.52 8.73 -5.42
N ILE A 95 19.59 8.91 -6.35
CA ILE A 95 18.39 8.06 -6.49
C ILE A 95 18.80 6.63 -6.85
N ILE A 96 19.69 6.42 -7.84
CA ILE A 96 20.17 5.09 -8.23
C ILE A 96 20.91 4.41 -7.08
N SER A 97 21.76 5.16 -6.35
CA SER A 97 22.45 4.62 -5.17
C SER A 97 21.45 4.18 -4.08
N ALA A 98 20.40 4.95 -3.84
CA ALA A 98 19.34 4.57 -2.91
C ALA A 98 18.57 3.33 -3.41
N ALA A 99 18.18 3.29 -4.68
CA ALA A 99 17.49 2.16 -5.30
C ALA A 99 18.24 0.83 -5.22
N ARG A 100 19.58 0.87 -5.21
CA ARG A 100 20.41 -0.33 -5.02
C ARG A 100 20.38 -0.88 -3.60
N ARG A 101 19.93 -0.10 -2.63
CA ARG A 101 19.82 -0.49 -1.22
C ARG A 101 18.41 -0.98 -0.84
N GLY A 102 17.45 -0.92 -1.76
CA GLY A 102 16.07 -1.33 -1.56
C GLY A 102 15.06 -0.23 -1.92
N ASP A 103 13.79 -0.61 -1.96
CA ASP A 103 12.72 0.31 -2.35
C ASP A 103 12.43 1.34 -1.26
N ASP A 104 12.54 0.97 0.02
CA ASP A 104 12.39 1.91 1.15
C ASP A 104 13.45 3.01 1.11
N ALA A 105 14.72 2.64 0.83
CA ALA A 105 15.80 3.62 0.70
C ALA A 105 15.56 4.57 -0.49
N LEU A 106 15.00 4.07 -1.59
CA LEU A 106 14.60 4.87 -2.74
C LEU A 106 13.52 5.88 -2.36
N LEU A 107 12.42 5.42 -1.76
CA LEU A 107 11.30 6.27 -1.35
C LEU A 107 11.74 7.35 -0.34
N ASN A 108 12.50 6.96 0.68
CA ASN A 108 13.07 7.91 1.66
C ASN A 108 13.98 8.96 0.99
N SER A 109 14.74 8.58 -0.06
CA SER A 109 15.55 9.54 -0.81
C SER A 109 14.69 10.55 -1.58
N ILE A 110 13.54 10.12 -2.13
CA ILE A 110 12.58 10.99 -2.82
C ILE A 110 11.93 11.94 -1.82
N ILE A 111 11.46 11.47 -0.66
CA ILE A 111 10.91 12.32 0.41
C ILE A 111 11.92 13.42 0.77
N ALA A 112 13.16 13.02 1.07
CA ALA A 112 14.20 13.97 1.47
C ALA A 112 14.51 15.04 0.40
N ILE A 113 14.35 14.70 -0.90
CA ILE A 113 14.48 15.68 -1.98
C ILE A 113 13.36 16.72 -1.88
N PHE A 114 12.10 16.31 -1.75
CA PHE A 114 10.96 17.23 -1.67
C PHE A 114 11.02 18.10 -0.39
N GLU A 115 11.36 17.51 0.75
CA GLU A 115 11.54 18.22 2.01
C GLU A 115 12.68 19.25 1.93
N SER A 116 13.82 18.91 1.28
CA SER A 116 14.92 19.86 1.06
C SER A 116 14.56 21.01 0.13
N GLU A 117 13.54 20.87 -0.69
CA GLU A 117 12.97 21.90 -1.58
C GLU A 117 11.85 22.71 -0.91
N GLY A 118 11.54 22.43 0.37
CA GLY A 118 10.61 23.19 1.20
C GLY A 118 9.18 22.67 1.21
N PHE A 119 8.91 21.50 0.63
CA PHE A 119 7.58 20.89 0.67
C PHE A 119 7.40 20.05 1.95
N LYS A 120 6.20 20.09 2.52
CA LYS A 120 5.80 19.15 3.58
C LYS A 120 5.28 17.88 2.92
N VAL A 121 5.89 16.72 3.23
CA VAL A 121 5.40 15.42 2.78
C VAL A 121 4.51 14.81 3.84
N ILE A 122 3.29 14.39 3.45
CA ILE A 122 2.30 13.76 4.33
C ILE A 122 1.78 12.46 3.73
N GLY A 123 1.29 11.57 4.59
CA GLY A 123 0.79 10.26 4.18
C GLY A 123 -0.69 10.26 3.76
N ALA A 124 -1.09 9.26 2.99
CA ALA A 124 -2.48 9.05 2.58
C ALA A 124 -3.44 8.97 3.78
N HIS A 125 -2.99 8.34 4.86
CA HIS A 125 -3.76 8.16 6.10
C HIS A 125 -4.01 9.47 6.87
N GLU A 126 -3.23 10.53 6.58
CA GLU A 126 -3.44 11.87 7.13
C GLU A 126 -4.43 12.70 6.29
N LEU A 127 -4.73 12.25 5.06
CA LEU A 127 -5.57 12.98 4.09
C LEU A 127 -7.00 12.48 4.02
N LEU A 128 -7.25 11.26 4.44
CA LEU A 128 -8.58 10.66 4.41
C LEU A 128 -8.79 9.78 5.66
N ASP A 129 -9.69 10.22 6.51
CA ASP A 129 -10.09 9.48 7.70
C ASP A 129 -10.68 8.10 7.32
N GLY A 130 -10.45 7.11 8.17
CA GLY A 130 -10.95 5.75 7.97
C GLY A 130 -10.11 4.88 7.03
N LEU A 131 -9.08 5.41 6.38
CA LEU A 131 -8.12 4.58 5.62
C LEU A 131 -7.32 3.63 6.52
N THR A 132 -7.10 3.98 7.77
CA THR A 132 -6.50 3.07 8.75
C THR A 132 -7.54 2.67 9.80
N GLN A 133 -7.37 1.50 10.40
CA GLN A 133 -8.33 0.97 11.37
C GLN A 133 -7.66 0.78 12.74
N PRO A 134 -8.37 1.07 13.84
CA PRO A 134 -7.95 0.68 15.19
C PRO A 134 -7.99 -0.84 15.34
N ALA A 135 -7.35 -1.37 16.38
CA ALA A 135 -7.40 -2.79 16.69
C ALA A 135 -8.85 -3.27 16.86
N GLY A 136 -9.20 -4.37 16.20
CA GLY A 136 -10.56 -4.93 16.22
C GLY A 136 -10.78 -5.98 15.16
N VAL A 137 -11.84 -6.78 15.33
CA VAL A 137 -12.46 -7.53 14.24
C VAL A 137 -13.39 -6.59 13.50
N LEU A 138 -13.13 -6.34 12.22
CA LEU A 138 -13.75 -5.24 11.48
C LEU A 138 -15.10 -5.61 10.84
N ASN A 139 -15.43 -6.90 10.75
CA ASN A 139 -16.65 -7.41 10.12
C ASN A 139 -17.32 -8.51 10.97
N SER A 140 -18.38 -9.14 10.47
CA SER A 140 -19.21 -10.07 11.27
C SER A 140 -18.62 -11.49 11.38
N VAL A 141 -17.60 -11.84 10.63
CA VAL A 141 -17.02 -13.18 10.60
C VAL A 141 -16.09 -13.40 11.79
N ALA A 142 -16.43 -14.37 12.64
CA ALA A 142 -15.63 -14.71 13.82
C ALA A 142 -14.29 -15.37 13.46
N VAL A 143 -13.31 -15.20 14.33
CA VAL A 143 -11.98 -15.81 14.28
C VAL A 143 -11.89 -16.89 15.35
N SER A 144 -11.58 -18.12 14.97
CA SER A 144 -11.38 -19.23 15.92
C SER A 144 -9.95 -19.21 16.48
N ASP A 145 -9.70 -20.07 17.50
CA ASP A 145 -8.38 -20.18 18.10
C ASP A 145 -7.33 -20.75 17.13
N PHE A 146 -7.74 -21.52 16.12
CA PHE A 146 -6.85 -22.01 15.06
C PHE A 146 -6.36 -20.83 14.18
N GLU A 147 -7.27 -19.98 13.73
CA GLU A 147 -6.88 -18.81 12.95
C GLU A 147 -6.07 -17.79 13.76
N LYS A 148 -6.35 -17.66 15.07
CA LYS A 148 -5.52 -16.81 15.95
C LYS A 148 -4.07 -17.29 15.99
N ALA A 149 -3.84 -18.61 16.06
CA ALA A 149 -2.50 -19.18 16.03
C ALA A 149 -1.81 -18.92 14.66
N ASP A 150 -2.54 -19.09 13.56
CA ASP A 150 -2.03 -18.79 12.21
C ASP A 150 -1.69 -17.29 12.04
N ILE A 151 -2.52 -16.39 12.58
CA ILE A 151 -2.26 -14.94 12.58
C ILE A 151 -0.96 -14.62 13.33
N GLN A 152 -0.75 -15.20 14.52
CA GLN A 152 0.45 -14.96 15.33
C GLN A 152 1.72 -15.44 14.62
N GLU A 153 1.66 -16.61 14.01
CA GLU A 153 2.80 -17.11 13.22
C GLU A 153 3.04 -16.26 11.98
N ALA A 154 1.96 -15.86 11.26
CA ALA A 154 2.08 -14.95 10.11
C ALA A 154 2.67 -13.58 10.53
N TYR A 155 2.32 -13.06 11.72
CA TYR A 155 2.88 -11.82 12.25
C TYR A 155 4.40 -11.96 12.49
N ARG A 156 4.83 -13.07 13.07
CA ARG A 156 6.26 -13.37 13.30
C ARG A 156 7.02 -13.47 11.98
N ILE A 157 6.47 -14.20 11.00
CA ILE A 157 7.10 -14.42 9.69
C ILE A 157 7.17 -13.11 8.90
N ALA A 158 6.05 -12.35 8.84
CA ALA A 158 6.02 -11.06 8.13
C ALA A 158 7.02 -10.07 8.74
N GLY A 159 7.21 -10.09 10.08
CA GLY A 159 8.25 -9.33 10.74
C GLY A 159 9.65 -9.73 10.29
N ALA A 160 9.97 -11.02 10.29
CA ALA A 160 11.28 -11.52 9.93
C ALA A 160 11.68 -11.20 8.47
N ILE A 161 10.76 -11.34 7.51
CA ILE A 161 11.01 -10.95 6.11
C ILE A 161 11.08 -9.42 5.94
N GLY A 162 10.35 -8.67 6.78
CA GLY A 162 10.42 -7.21 6.83
C GLY A 162 11.78 -6.70 7.31
N ASP A 163 12.34 -7.33 8.34
CA ASP A 163 13.70 -7.02 8.86
C ASP A 163 14.79 -7.26 7.79
N LEU A 164 14.56 -8.19 6.87
CA LEU A 164 15.44 -8.50 5.74
C LEU A 164 15.15 -7.65 4.48
N ASP A 165 14.19 -6.73 4.55
CA ASP A 165 13.70 -5.93 3.40
C ASP A 165 13.23 -6.78 2.20
N ILE A 166 12.68 -7.97 2.46
CA ILE A 166 12.18 -8.89 1.42
C ILE A 166 10.74 -8.55 1.04
N GLY A 167 9.86 -8.36 2.04
CA GLY A 167 8.44 -8.13 1.84
C GLY A 167 7.71 -7.82 3.14
N GLN A 168 6.38 -7.73 3.06
CA GLN A 168 5.53 -7.23 4.15
C GLN A 168 4.29 -8.10 4.40
N GLY A 169 4.19 -9.25 3.74
CA GLY A 169 3.05 -10.16 3.85
C GLY A 169 3.48 -11.62 4.04
N ALA A 170 2.72 -12.36 4.84
CA ALA A 170 2.88 -13.79 5.00
C ALA A 170 1.53 -14.49 5.07
N VAL A 171 1.46 -15.74 4.58
CA VAL A 171 0.29 -16.59 4.70
C VAL A 171 0.65 -17.86 5.45
N VAL A 172 -0.10 -18.14 6.50
CA VAL A 172 0.02 -19.34 7.33
C VAL A 172 -1.33 -20.07 7.34
N CYS A 173 -1.29 -21.40 7.28
CA CYS A 173 -2.47 -22.25 7.38
C CYS A 173 -2.13 -23.51 8.20
N GLY A 174 -2.82 -23.71 9.34
CA GLY A 174 -2.57 -24.82 10.25
C GLY A 174 -1.13 -24.86 10.77
N GLY A 175 -0.52 -23.72 11.04
CA GLY A 175 0.87 -23.56 11.45
C GLY A 175 1.89 -23.68 10.32
N LEU A 176 1.46 -24.00 9.09
CA LEU A 176 2.34 -24.11 7.92
C LEU A 176 2.47 -22.77 7.21
N VAL A 177 3.68 -22.26 6.99
CA VAL A 177 3.92 -21.10 6.15
C VAL A 177 3.72 -21.49 4.69
N LEU A 178 2.61 -21.04 4.07
CA LEU A 178 2.30 -21.35 2.67
C LEU A 178 3.04 -20.43 1.70
N ALA A 179 3.20 -19.17 2.07
CA ALA A 179 3.91 -18.19 1.25
C ALA A 179 4.36 -16.99 2.07
N VAL A 180 5.41 -16.34 1.59
CA VAL A 180 5.81 -14.98 1.98
C VAL A 180 5.78 -14.10 0.74
N GLU A 181 5.42 -12.84 0.95
CA GLU A 181 5.44 -11.82 -0.10
C GLU A 181 6.88 -11.38 -0.38
N ALA A 182 7.20 -11.20 -1.65
CA ALA A 182 8.43 -10.59 -2.11
C ALA A 182 8.11 -9.58 -3.23
N GLN A 183 8.97 -9.44 -4.22
CA GLN A 183 8.83 -8.48 -5.33
C GLN A 183 7.60 -8.72 -6.23
N GLU A 184 7.02 -9.92 -6.19
CA GLU A 184 5.80 -10.25 -6.94
C GLU A 184 4.55 -9.56 -6.40
N GLY A 185 4.56 -9.14 -5.12
CA GLY A 185 3.44 -8.52 -4.43
C GLY A 185 2.35 -9.49 -3.98
N THR A 186 1.44 -8.98 -3.14
CA THR A 186 0.37 -9.79 -2.49
C THR A 186 -0.50 -10.56 -3.48
N ASP A 187 -0.83 -9.94 -4.60
CA ASP A 187 -1.75 -10.53 -5.58
C ASP A 187 -1.19 -11.82 -6.21
N GLU A 188 0.07 -11.82 -6.62
CA GLU A 188 0.72 -13.00 -7.19
C GLU A 188 1.03 -14.05 -6.12
N MET A 189 1.38 -13.62 -4.91
CA MET A 189 1.52 -14.52 -3.77
C MET A 189 0.23 -15.30 -3.52
N LEU A 190 -0.94 -14.64 -3.48
CA LEU A 190 -2.23 -15.27 -3.28
C LEU A 190 -2.60 -16.22 -4.44
N ARG A 191 -2.34 -15.83 -5.70
CA ARG A 191 -2.54 -16.71 -6.87
C ARG A 191 -1.68 -17.97 -6.80
N ARG A 192 -0.46 -17.87 -6.29
CA ARG A 192 0.42 -19.02 -6.07
C ARG A 192 -0.16 -19.96 -5.03
N ILE A 193 -0.71 -19.43 -3.93
CA ILE A 193 -1.36 -20.23 -2.88
C ILE A 193 -2.58 -20.96 -3.43
N ALA A 194 -3.42 -20.33 -4.25
CA ALA A 194 -4.60 -20.93 -4.85
C ALA A 194 -4.29 -22.20 -5.67
N ARG A 195 -3.04 -22.38 -6.11
CA ARG A 195 -2.57 -23.57 -6.87
C ARG A 195 -1.95 -24.65 -5.99
N LEU A 196 -1.79 -24.42 -4.70
CA LEU A 196 -1.29 -25.44 -3.79
C LEU A 196 -2.32 -26.56 -3.59
N PRO A 197 -1.89 -27.77 -3.19
CA PRO A 197 -2.80 -28.85 -2.83
C PRO A 197 -3.81 -28.42 -1.75
N VAL A 198 -5.07 -28.86 -1.89
CA VAL A 198 -6.16 -28.48 -0.97
C VAL A 198 -5.95 -29.00 0.45
N GLU A 199 -5.14 -30.03 0.61
CA GLU A 199 -4.83 -30.66 1.90
C GLU A 199 -4.04 -29.72 2.83
N ILE A 200 -3.31 -28.75 2.27
CA ILE A 200 -2.47 -27.82 3.03
C ILE A 200 -3.02 -26.40 3.07
N ARG A 201 -4.10 -26.10 2.37
CA ARG A 201 -4.77 -24.81 2.34
C ARG A 201 -6.28 -24.96 2.55
N GLY A 202 -6.98 -23.85 2.72
CA GLY A 202 -8.44 -23.87 2.71
C GLY A 202 -9.04 -23.98 1.31
N THR A 203 -10.35 -24.19 1.28
CA THR A 203 -11.19 -24.22 0.07
C THR A 203 -12.30 -23.17 0.19
N GLU A 204 -13.16 -23.06 -0.83
CA GLU A 204 -14.33 -22.18 -0.77
C GLU A 204 -15.31 -22.64 0.31
N ASP A 205 -15.51 -23.97 0.45
CA ASP A 205 -16.44 -24.57 1.41
C ASP A 205 -15.86 -24.65 2.83
N GLU A 206 -14.53 -24.76 2.95
CA GLU A 206 -13.82 -24.88 4.23
C GLU A 206 -12.59 -23.97 4.24
N ARG A 207 -12.83 -22.69 4.51
CA ARG A 207 -11.75 -21.68 4.57
C ARG A 207 -10.86 -21.88 5.77
N LYS A 208 -9.54 -21.77 5.56
CA LYS A 208 -8.51 -21.93 6.59
C LYS A 208 -7.35 -20.97 6.37
N GLY A 209 -6.62 -20.69 7.45
CA GLY A 209 -5.39 -19.91 7.38
C GLY A 209 -5.60 -18.40 7.30
N ALA A 210 -4.52 -17.69 7.48
CA ALA A 210 -4.49 -16.24 7.58
C ALA A 210 -3.44 -15.62 6.66
N LEU A 211 -3.84 -14.60 5.90
CA LEU A 211 -2.95 -13.59 5.35
C LEU A 211 -2.73 -12.52 6.40
N LEU A 212 -1.49 -12.18 6.68
CA LEU A 212 -1.15 -11.01 7.48
C LEU A 212 -0.26 -10.06 6.67
N LYS A 213 -0.57 -8.76 6.76
CA LYS A 213 0.27 -7.69 6.24
C LYS A 213 0.79 -6.81 7.38
N ARG A 214 2.09 -6.61 7.42
CA ARG A 214 2.79 -5.82 8.43
C ARG A 214 3.83 -4.92 7.75
N PRO A 215 3.88 -3.60 8.07
CA PRO A 215 4.89 -2.74 7.50
C PRO A 215 6.29 -3.19 7.91
N LYS A 216 7.26 -2.97 7.04
CA LYS A 216 8.68 -3.20 7.35
C LYS A 216 9.17 -2.14 8.33
N PRO A 217 10.14 -2.44 9.22
CA PRO A 217 10.62 -1.48 10.22
C PRO A 217 11.20 -0.18 9.65
N MET A 218 11.80 -0.25 8.45
CA MET A 218 12.41 0.89 7.77
C MET A 218 11.46 1.69 6.87
N GLN A 219 10.21 1.22 6.74
CA GLN A 219 9.20 1.78 5.84
C GLN A 219 8.66 3.12 6.38
N ASP A 220 8.72 4.17 5.56
CA ASP A 220 8.09 5.44 5.90
C ASP A 220 6.59 5.38 5.57
N LYS A 221 5.75 5.36 6.60
CA LYS A 221 4.29 5.27 6.47
C LYS A 221 3.67 6.41 5.64
N ARG A 222 4.40 7.49 5.39
CA ARG A 222 3.92 8.61 4.56
C ARG A 222 3.84 8.25 3.08
N VAL A 223 4.63 7.28 2.61
CA VAL A 223 4.74 6.95 1.18
C VAL A 223 4.49 5.48 0.87
N ASP A 224 4.66 4.61 1.86
CA ASP A 224 4.45 3.18 1.66
C ASP A 224 3.80 2.55 2.88
N MET A 225 2.59 2.06 2.70
CA MET A 225 1.84 1.29 3.68
C MET A 225 1.24 0.05 3.02
N PRO A 226 1.25 -1.09 3.71
CA PRO A 226 0.49 -2.24 3.25
C PRO A 226 -0.94 -1.83 2.92
N THR A 227 -1.45 -2.27 1.77
CA THR A 227 -2.81 -1.93 1.35
C THR A 227 -3.66 -3.19 1.25
N ILE A 228 -4.88 -3.12 1.79
CA ILE A 228 -5.91 -4.15 1.72
C ILE A 228 -7.13 -3.53 1.04
N GLY A 229 -7.53 -4.11 -0.07
CA GLY A 229 -8.67 -3.65 -0.86
C GLY A 229 -9.56 -4.80 -1.32
N PRO A 230 -10.65 -4.51 -2.05
CA PRO A 230 -11.57 -5.52 -2.58
C PRO A 230 -10.88 -6.64 -3.37
N SER A 231 -9.86 -6.31 -4.15
CA SER A 231 -9.03 -7.31 -4.88
C SER A 231 -8.33 -8.28 -3.93
N THR A 232 -7.84 -7.81 -2.77
CA THR A 232 -7.20 -8.66 -1.76
C THR A 232 -8.18 -9.67 -1.21
N VAL A 233 -9.43 -9.25 -0.90
CA VAL A 233 -10.48 -10.14 -0.41
C VAL A 233 -10.83 -11.20 -1.45
N SER A 234 -11.03 -10.81 -2.71
CA SER A 234 -11.36 -11.75 -3.79
C SER A 234 -10.26 -12.81 -3.97
N LYS A 235 -8.99 -12.39 -4.00
CA LYS A 235 -7.86 -13.33 -4.16
C LYS A 235 -7.61 -14.21 -2.93
N ALA A 236 -7.83 -13.67 -1.73
CA ALA A 236 -7.79 -14.46 -0.50
C ALA A 236 -8.91 -15.52 -0.49
N ALA A 237 -10.09 -15.17 -1.00
CA ALA A 237 -11.20 -16.10 -1.17
C ALA A 237 -10.86 -17.25 -2.15
N GLU A 238 -10.27 -16.93 -3.32
CA GLU A 238 -9.77 -17.91 -4.30
C GLU A 238 -8.67 -18.81 -3.71
N ALA A 239 -7.82 -18.25 -2.84
CA ALA A 239 -6.79 -18.99 -2.12
C ALA A 239 -7.35 -19.85 -0.97
N GLY A 240 -8.65 -19.75 -0.65
CA GLY A 240 -9.30 -20.50 0.42
C GLY A 240 -9.00 -19.97 1.82
N LEU A 241 -8.54 -18.74 1.95
CA LEU A 241 -8.17 -18.16 3.25
C LEU A 241 -9.40 -17.78 4.08
N LYS A 242 -9.24 -17.87 5.41
CA LYS A 242 -10.27 -17.52 6.40
C LYS A 242 -10.09 -16.12 6.96
N VAL A 243 -8.86 -15.64 7.03
CA VAL A 243 -8.55 -14.35 7.67
C VAL A 243 -7.65 -13.49 6.78
N ILE A 244 -7.94 -12.19 6.77
CA ILE A 244 -7.02 -11.14 6.33
C ILE A 244 -6.76 -10.24 7.54
N ALA A 245 -5.50 -10.12 7.92
CA ALA A 245 -5.08 -9.34 9.07
C ALA A 245 -4.04 -8.27 8.69
N ALA A 246 -4.04 -7.18 9.42
CA ALA A 246 -2.96 -6.18 9.39
C ALA A 246 -2.79 -5.55 10.77
N VAL A 247 -1.70 -4.81 10.98
CA VAL A 247 -1.45 -4.09 12.23
C VAL A 247 -2.23 -2.78 12.25
N GLU A 248 -2.79 -2.43 13.41
CA GLU A 248 -3.55 -1.20 13.63
C GLU A 248 -2.77 0.04 13.17
N HIS A 249 -3.48 1.01 12.57
CA HIS A 249 -2.90 2.26 12.07
C HIS A 249 -1.65 2.10 11.18
N SER A 250 -1.44 0.89 10.63
CA SER A 250 -0.22 0.55 9.88
C SER A 250 -0.51 -0.12 8.52
N ALA A 251 -1.77 -0.14 8.11
CA ALA A 251 -2.22 -0.58 6.79
C ALA A 251 -3.37 0.30 6.29
N LEU A 252 -3.44 0.49 4.98
CA LEU A 252 -4.56 1.16 4.31
C LEU A 252 -5.65 0.14 4.00
N TRP A 253 -6.87 0.39 4.50
CA TRP A 253 -8.07 -0.39 4.23
C TRP A 253 -8.95 0.40 3.26
N VAL A 254 -8.91 0.01 1.99
CA VAL A 254 -9.54 0.76 0.90
C VAL A 254 -11.00 0.38 0.76
N GLU A 255 -11.92 1.37 0.68
CA GLU A 255 -13.37 1.16 0.59
C GLU A 255 -13.91 0.26 1.73
N VAL A 256 -13.62 0.62 2.98
CA VAL A 256 -13.81 -0.23 4.18
C VAL A 256 -15.19 -0.88 4.26
N GLU A 257 -16.27 -0.14 4.01
CA GLU A 257 -17.62 -0.69 4.11
C GLU A 257 -17.92 -1.71 3.01
N LYS A 258 -17.43 -1.47 1.81
CA LYS A 258 -17.50 -2.44 0.70
C LYS A 258 -16.63 -3.66 1.00
N LEU A 259 -15.44 -3.43 1.57
CA LEU A 259 -14.52 -4.48 1.97
C LEU A 259 -15.16 -5.42 3.00
N LYS A 260 -15.79 -4.87 4.05
CA LYS A 260 -16.53 -5.63 5.07
C LYS A 260 -17.64 -6.46 4.43
N SER A 261 -18.47 -5.83 3.60
CA SER A 261 -19.58 -6.53 2.92
C SER A 261 -19.10 -7.67 2.02
N LEU A 262 -18.01 -7.48 1.27
CA LEU A 262 -17.42 -8.53 0.45
C LEU A 262 -16.85 -9.67 1.31
N ALA A 263 -16.15 -9.32 2.38
CA ALA A 263 -15.55 -10.30 3.28
C ALA A 263 -16.61 -11.14 3.99
N ASP A 264 -17.69 -10.50 4.47
CA ASP A 264 -18.85 -11.20 5.07
C ASP A 264 -19.50 -12.17 4.05
N ALA A 265 -19.71 -11.72 2.81
CA ALA A 265 -20.33 -12.54 1.76
C ALA A 265 -19.53 -13.79 1.43
N VAL A 266 -18.20 -13.73 1.52
CA VAL A 266 -17.32 -14.88 1.24
C VAL A 266 -16.82 -15.58 2.51
N GLY A 267 -17.25 -15.17 3.70
CA GLY A 267 -16.91 -15.82 4.97
C GLY A 267 -15.45 -15.59 5.42
N ILE A 268 -14.84 -14.46 5.05
CA ILE A 268 -13.49 -14.05 5.47
C ILE A 268 -13.58 -13.04 6.62
N SER A 269 -12.80 -13.25 7.69
CA SER A 269 -12.65 -12.28 8.76
C SER A 269 -11.60 -11.23 8.43
N LEU A 270 -11.91 -9.96 8.69
CA LEU A 270 -10.98 -8.83 8.59
C LEU A 270 -10.55 -8.45 10.00
N VAL A 271 -9.24 -8.42 10.24
CA VAL A 271 -8.68 -8.21 11.59
C VAL A 271 -7.63 -7.11 11.58
N SER A 272 -7.79 -6.16 12.46
CA SER A 272 -6.76 -5.18 12.79
C SER A 272 -6.14 -5.56 14.14
N LEU A 273 -4.86 -5.94 14.15
CA LEU A 273 -4.12 -6.36 15.34
C LEU A 273 -3.59 -5.14 16.09
N ARG A 274 -3.30 -5.29 17.39
CA ARG A 274 -2.51 -4.31 18.12
C ARG A 274 -1.08 -4.23 17.57
N ASP A 275 -0.37 -3.14 17.85
CA ASP A 275 1.02 -2.93 17.37
C ASP A 275 1.97 -4.06 17.78
N ASN A 276 1.75 -4.68 18.92
CA ASN A 276 2.54 -5.83 19.41
C ASN A 276 2.16 -7.17 18.75
N GLY A 277 1.19 -7.17 17.84
CA GLY A 277 0.70 -8.35 17.15
C GLY A 277 -0.43 -9.09 17.87
N ASP A 278 -0.83 -8.67 19.07
CA ASP A 278 -1.91 -9.31 19.82
C ASP A 278 -3.28 -9.08 19.13
N MET A 279 -4.14 -10.07 19.26
CA MET A 279 -5.56 -9.93 18.91
C MET A 279 -6.22 -8.88 19.82
N PRO A 280 -7.18 -8.12 19.32
CA PRO A 280 -7.91 -7.12 20.08
C PRO A 280 -8.75 -7.72 21.23
#